data_1fb1c2f8a2cc8c465f105a08a7652ba9
#
_entry.id   1fb1c2f8a2cc8c465f105a08a7652ba9
#
_cell.length_a   1.000
_cell.length_b   1.000
_cell.length_c   1.000
_cell.angle_alpha   90.00
_cell.angle_beta   90.00
_cell.angle_gamma   90.00
#
_symmetry.space_group_name_H-M   'P 1'
#
loop_
_entity.id
_entity.type
_entity.pdbx_description
1 polymer ?
#
loop_
_entity_poly.entity_id
_entity_poly.type
_entity_poly.pdbx_seq_one_letter_code
_entity_poly.pdbx_strand_id
1 'polypeptide(L)'
;KMLSQIASKGNESLNIRYSGKVADLDTSLITRSALKGYLERACGEESVNYINAPGVAEKLGITVSETRPTDETEFTELIEIETSNGSETSSISGTFYGSTPRVVIINGHRVEADPVGHVLLVSNTDKPGVVGAIGAVLANHKANIATMSLSRNQVGDLALTVLNLDAHLDQSARDELLSHDTIHSAKLVTL
;
A
#
# COMPACT_ATOMS: atom_id res chain seq x y z
N LYS A 1 6.81 -4.58 0.90
CA LYS A 1 6.71 -4.06 2.29
C LYS A 1 5.33 -3.42 2.56
N MET A 2 4.89 -2.42 1.79
CA MET A 2 3.64 -1.71 2.05
C MET A 2 2.43 -2.66 2.09
N LEU A 3 2.24 -3.50 1.06
CA LEU A 3 1.12 -4.43 0.97
C LEU A 3 1.03 -5.36 2.19
N SER A 4 2.14 -5.95 2.65
CA SER A 4 2.14 -6.84 3.81
C SER A 4 1.76 -6.15 5.13
N GLN A 5 1.86 -4.82 5.20
CA GLN A 5 1.47 -4.05 6.39
C GLN A 5 0.00 -3.63 6.38
N ILE A 6 -0.63 -3.52 5.21
CA ILE A 6 -2.05 -3.14 5.07
C ILE A 6 -2.97 -4.34 4.92
N ALA A 7 -2.47 -5.43 4.34
CA ALA A 7 -3.24 -6.65 4.13
C ALA A 7 -3.58 -7.37 5.45
N SER A 8 -4.66 -8.13 5.43
CA SER A 8 -5.05 -9.04 6.51
C SER A 8 -4.03 -10.17 6.68
N LYS A 9 -4.05 -10.84 7.82
CA LYS A 9 -3.18 -12.01 8.08
C LYS A 9 -3.72 -13.26 7.38
N GLY A 10 -2.83 -14.24 7.16
CA GLY A 10 -3.21 -15.55 6.62
C GLY A 10 -3.44 -15.53 5.11
N ASN A 11 -2.72 -14.67 4.38
CA ASN A 11 -2.83 -14.62 2.92
C ASN A 11 -2.25 -15.88 2.28
N GLU A 12 -2.99 -16.44 1.32
CA GLU A 12 -2.71 -17.70 0.64
C GLU A 12 -2.20 -17.48 -0.80
N SER A 13 -2.36 -16.27 -1.33
CA SER A 13 -1.95 -15.95 -2.70
C SER A 13 -1.29 -14.59 -2.80
N LEU A 14 -0.38 -14.47 -3.76
CA LEU A 14 0.23 -13.21 -4.19
C LEU A 14 0.24 -13.19 -5.71
N ASN A 15 -0.55 -12.32 -6.32
CA ASN A 15 -0.58 -12.09 -7.76
C ASN A 15 0.15 -10.79 -8.09
N ILE A 16 1.07 -10.84 -9.05
CA ILE A 16 1.79 -9.67 -9.54
C ILE A 16 1.37 -9.45 -10.98
N ARG A 17 0.75 -8.31 -11.24
CA ARG A 17 0.26 -7.91 -12.54
C ARG A 17 1.16 -6.85 -13.15
N TYR A 18 1.61 -7.10 -14.37
CA TYR A 18 2.46 -6.20 -15.14
C TYR A 18 1.66 -5.65 -16.33
N SER A 19 1.48 -4.33 -16.40
CA SER A 19 0.72 -3.67 -17.46
C SER A 19 1.52 -2.55 -18.12
N GLY A 20 1.30 -2.34 -19.42
CA GLY A 20 2.05 -1.38 -20.22
C GLY A 20 3.47 -1.88 -20.52
N LYS A 21 4.42 -0.96 -20.70
CA LYS A 21 5.79 -1.29 -21.15
C LYS A 21 6.53 -2.31 -20.27
N VAL A 22 6.25 -2.35 -18.98
CA VAL A 22 6.90 -3.32 -18.08
C VAL A 22 6.51 -4.76 -18.39
N ALA A 23 5.35 -5.00 -19.01
CA ALA A 23 4.89 -6.34 -19.38
C ALA A 23 5.77 -7.00 -20.46
N ASP A 24 6.47 -6.22 -21.26
CA ASP A 24 7.36 -6.68 -22.33
C ASP A 24 8.80 -6.98 -21.85
N LEU A 25 9.09 -6.71 -20.57
CA LEU A 25 10.42 -6.89 -19.99
C LEU A 25 10.56 -8.25 -19.30
N ASP A 26 11.81 -8.64 -19.02
CA ASP A 26 12.09 -9.71 -18.04
C ASP A 26 11.76 -9.20 -16.62
N THR A 27 10.64 -9.67 -16.10
CA THR A 27 10.11 -9.26 -14.79
C THR A 27 10.65 -10.09 -13.62
N SER A 28 11.53 -11.07 -13.86
CA SER A 28 12.00 -12.02 -12.84
C SER A 28 12.57 -11.34 -11.60
N LEU A 29 13.37 -10.29 -11.77
CA LEU A 29 13.94 -9.54 -10.66
C LEU A 29 12.88 -8.72 -9.92
N ILE A 30 11.90 -8.17 -10.64
CA ILE A 30 10.80 -7.39 -10.07
C ILE A 30 9.92 -8.29 -9.20
N THR A 31 9.54 -9.47 -9.71
CA THR A 31 8.80 -10.49 -8.96
C THR A 31 9.53 -10.88 -7.68
N ARG A 32 10.83 -11.18 -7.77
CA ARG A 32 11.64 -11.55 -6.60
C ARG A 32 11.76 -10.41 -5.59
N SER A 33 11.84 -9.16 -6.06
CA SER A 33 11.87 -7.97 -5.21
C SER A 33 10.53 -7.76 -4.49
N ALA A 34 9.41 -7.95 -5.20
CA ALA A 34 8.07 -7.88 -4.64
C ALA A 34 7.87 -8.94 -3.55
N LEU A 35 8.25 -10.20 -3.84
CA LEU A 35 8.21 -11.30 -2.87
C LEU A 35 9.06 -11.01 -1.64
N LYS A 36 10.32 -10.61 -1.83
CA LYS A 36 11.21 -10.24 -0.71
C LYS A 36 10.54 -9.21 0.18
N GLY A 37 10.12 -8.06 -0.38
CA GLY A 37 9.51 -6.99 0.39
C GLY A 37 8.17 -7.38 1.04
N TYR A 38 7.41 -8.30 0.45
CA TYR A 38 6.18 -8.81 1.03
C TYR A 38 6.45 -9.73 2.23
N LEU A 39 7.42 -10.64 2.10
CA LEU A 39 7.72 -11.67 3.08
C LEU A 39 8.57 -11.18 4.27
N GLU A 40 9.31 -10.08 4.13
CA GLU A 40 10.16 -9.51 5.18
C GLU A 40 9.43 -9.29 6.50
N ARG A 41 8.16 -8.89 6.45
CA ARG A 41 7.36 -8.67 7.67
C ARG A 41 7.10 -9.96 8.46
N ALA A 42 6.91 -11.08 7.78
CA ALA A 42 6.61 -12.36 8.42
C ALA A 42 7.87 -13.11 8.86
N CYS A 43 8.96 -12.97 8.10
CA CYS A 43 10.18 -13.78 8.29
C CYS A 43 11.35 -13.00 8.89
N GLY A 44 11.28 -11.66 8.92
CA GLY A 44 12.40 -10.77 9.23
C GLY A 44 13.23 -10.41 8.00
N GLU A 45 13.76 -9.19 7.99
CA GLU A 45 14.49 -8.62 6.84
C GLU A 45 15.73 -9.43 6.45
N GLU A 46 16.47 -9.95 7.44
CA GLU A 46 17.70 -10.72 7.19
C GLU A 46 17.44 -12.15 6.69
N SER A 47 16.24 -12.66 6.87
CA SER A 47 15.87 -14.05 6.54
C SER A 47 15.46 -14.24 5.08
N VAL A 48 15.06 -13.15 4.38
CA VAL A 48 14.54 -13.20 3.01
C VAL A 48 15.40 -12.33 2.08
N ASN A 49 15.80 -12.91 0.96
CA ASN A 49 16.55 -12.23 -0.09
C ASN A 49 15.97 -12.57 -1.48
N TYR A 50 16.48 -11.94 -2.54
CA TYR A 50 16.00 -12.14 -3.91
C TYR A 50 16.11 -13.58 -4.42
N ILE A 51 17.03 -14.39 -3.88
CA ILE A 51 17.28 -15.77 -4.31
C ILE A 51 16.30 -16.71 -3.62
N ASN A 52 16.12 -16.57 -2.30
CA ASN A 52 15.34 -17.51 -1.51
C ASN A 52 13.85 -17.13 -1.39
N ALA A 53 13.43 -15.91 -1.75
CA ALA A 53 12.06 -15.45 -1.61
C ALA A 53 11.00 -16.38 -2.24
N PRO A 54 11.19 -16.94 -3.45
CA PRO A 54 10.23 -17.90 -4.01
C PRO A 54 10.05 -19.16 -3.16
N GLY A 55 11.16 -19.75 -2.70
CA GLY A 55 11.10 -20.95 -1.84
C GLY A 55 10.57 -20.67 -0.43
N VAL A 56 10.71 -19.44 0.07
CA VAL A 56 10.09 -19.01 1.34
C VAL A 56 8.58 -18.88 1.16
N ALA A 57 8.10 -18.28 0.06
CA ALA A 57 6.67 -18.18 -0.24
C ALA A 57 6.03 -19.57 -0.31
N GLU A 58 6.65 -20.52 -1.03
CA GLU A 58 6.20 -21.91 -1.12
C GLU A 58 6.10 -22.59 0.25
N LYS A 59 7.12 -22.44 1.11
CA LYS A 59 7.12 -23.00 2.47
C LYS A 59 6.03 -22.42 3.37
N LEU A 60 5.63 -21.19 3.13
CA LEU A 60 4.53 -20.51 3.83
C LEU A 60 3.16 -20.82 3.20
N GLY A 61 3.10 -21.64 2.16
CA GLY A 61 1.85 -21.99 1.46
C GLY A 61 1.28 -20.84 0.61
N ILE A 62 2.09 -19.84 0.26
CA ILE A 62 1.66 -18.71 -0.55
C ILE A 62 1.81 -19.05 -2.02
N THR A 63 0.69 -19.13 -2.74
CA THR A 63 0.67 -19.31 -4.19
C THR A 63 1.05 -18.01 -4.88
N VAL A 64 2.12 -18.02 -5.65
CA VAL A 64 2.61 -16.85 -6.40
C VAL A 64 2.25 -16.99 -7.86
N SER A 65 1.65 -15.95 -8.45
CA SER A 65 1.32 -15.90 -9.88
C SER A 65 1.72 -14.56 -10.49
N GLU A 66 2.06 -14.59 -11.78
CA GLU A 66 2.29 -13.41 -12.60
C GLU A 66 1.22 -13.34 -13.68
N THR A 67 0.68 -12.14 -13.91
CA THR A 67 -0.28 -11.88 -14.97
C THR A 67 0.16 -10.69 -15.82
N ARG A 68 -0.09 -10.78 -17.13
CA ARG A 68 0.17 -9.73 -18.10
C ARG A 68 -1.10 -9.48 -18.90
N PRO A 69 -2.02 -8.62 -18.37
CA PRO A 69 -3.24 -8.30 -19.10
C PRO A 69 -2.93 -7.55 -20.38
N THR A 70 -3.73 -7.78 -21.40
CA THR A 70 -3.66 -7.07 -22.69
C THR A 70 -4.49 -5.79 -22.69
N ASP A 71 -5.21 -5.53 -21.61
CA ASP A 71 -6.06 -4.35 -21.48
C ASP A 71 -5.21 -3.09 -21.42
N GLU A 72 -5.74 -2.01 -22.04
CA GLU A 72 -5.10 -0.71 -21.98
C GLU A 72 -5.10 -0.19 -20.54
N THR A 73 -3.98 0.36 -20.12
CA THR A 73 -3.84 1.07 -18.85
C THR A 73 -3.63 2.56 -19.12
N GLU A 74 -4.10 3.41 -18.21
CA GLU A 74 -3.85 4.85 -18.28
C GLU A 74 -2.38 5.22 -17.98
N PHE A 75 -1.62 4.27 -17.43
CA PHE A 75 -0.21 4.44 -17.10
C PHE A 75 0.67 3.84 -18.20
N THR A 76 1.80 4.49 -18.50
CA THR A 76 2.78 3.96 -19.46
C THR A 76 3.29 2.59 -19.01
N GLU A 77 3.40 2.40 -17.70
CA GLU A 77 3.76 1.15 -17.03
C GLU A 77 3.09 1.12 -15.67
N LEU A 78 2.60 -0.04 -15.27
CA LEU A 78 1.96 -0.25 -13.98
C LEU A 78 2.30 -1.62 -13.44
N ILE A 79 2.73 -1.68 -12.18
CA ILE A 79 2.92 -2.92 -11.44
C ILE A 79 1.89 -2.95 -10.32
N GLU A 80 1.00 -3.92 -10.37
CA GLU A 80 0.04 -4.19 -9.29
C GLU A 80 0.44 -5.45 -8.54
N ILE A 81 0.39 -5.39 -7.23
CA ILE A 81 0.59 -6.54 -6.35
C ILE A 81 -0.66 -6.71 -5.52
N GLU A 82 -1.27 -7.87 -5.65
CA GLU A 82 -2.49 -8.26 -4.97
C GLU A 82 -2.24 -9.48 -4.08
N THR A 83 -2.84 -9.50 -2.91
CA THR A 83 -2.83 -10.65 -2.00
C THR A 83 -4.23 -10.93 -1.47
N SER A 84 -4.54 -12.21 -1.25
CA SER A 84 -5.84 -12.66 -0.75
C SER A 84 -5.70 -13.78 0.27
N ASN A 85 -6.62 -13.81 1.24
CA ASN A 85 -6.81 -14.91 2.18
C ASN A 85 -8.09 -15.71 1.91
N GLY A 86 -8.63 -15.61 0.67
CA GLY A 86 -9.87 -16.24 0.26
C GLY A 86 -11.14 -15.43 0.58
N SER A 87 -11.14 -14.59 1.62
CA SER A 87 -12.28 -13.75 1.99
C SER A 87 -12.03 -12.25 1.73
N GLU A 88 -10.79 -11.81 1.90
CA GLU A 88 -10.39 -10.43 1.73
C GLU A 88 -9.24 -10.33 0.74
N THR A 89 -9.27 -9.29 -0.08
CA THR A 89 -8.23 -8.97 -1.05
C THR A 89 -7.68 -7.60 -0.74
N SER A 90 -6.36 -7.47 -0.81
CA SER A 90 -5.66 -6.19 -0.71
C SER A 90 -4.73 -6.02 -1.90
N SER A 91 -4.69 -4.83 -2.47
CA SER A 91 -3.84 -4.54 -3.62
C SER A 91 -3.16 -3.18 -3.52
N ILE A 92 -2.00 -3.09 -4.16
CA ILE A 92 -1.24 -1.84 -4.35
C ILE A 92 -0.73 -1.82 -5.77
N SER A 93 -0.90 -0.68 -6.45
CA SER A 93 -0.31 -0.45 -7.76
C SER A 93 0.68 0.72 -7.72
N GLY A 94 1.80 0.53 -8.37
CA GLY A 94 2.86 1.52 -8.50
C GLY A 94 3.24 1.78 -9.94
N THR A 95 3.70 2.99 -10.21
CA THR A 95 4.21 3.45 -11.50
C THR A 95 5.40 4.40 -11.31
N PHE A 96 5.92 4.91 -12.40
CA PHE A 96 6.94 5.96 -12.38
C PHE A 96 6.41 7.26 -12.98
N TYR A 97 6.67 8.38 -12.30
CA TYR A 97 6.54 9.73 -12.86
C TYR A 97 7.95 10.21 -13.23
N GLY A 98 8.31 10.04 -14.50
CA GLY A 98 9.71 10.18 -14.94
C GLY A 98 10.57 9.06 -14.32
N SER A 99 11.50 9.43 -13.43
CA SER A 99 12.34 8.47 -12.68
C SER A 99 11.88 8.25 -11.23
N THR A 100 10.79 8.88 -10.82
CA THR A 100 10.34 8.86 -9.42
C THR A 100 9.22 7.83 -9.24
N PRO A 101 9.42 6.80 -8.39
CA PRO A 101 8.37 5.82 -8.11
C PRO A 101 7.20 6.46 -7.36
N ARG A 102 5.99 6.03 -7.68
CA ARG A 102 4.74 6.45 -7.01
C ARG A 102 3.82 5.26 -6.78
N VAL A 103 3.20 5.22 -5.62
CA VAL A 103 2.00 4.41 -5.39
C VAL A 103 0.82 5.20 -5.89
N VAL A 104 0.04 4.60 -6.80
CA VAL A 104 -1.05 5.30 -7.51
C VAL A 104 -2.43 4.68 -7.29
N ILE A 105 -2.50 3.43 -6.83
CA ILE A 105 -3.76 2.77 -6.46
C ILE A 105 -3.53 1.95 -5.20
N ILE A 106 -4.44 2.02 -4.23
CA ILE A 106 -4.48 1.18 -3.04
C ILE A 106 -5.93 0.67 -2.88
N ASN A 107 -6.13 -0.65 -2.92
CA ASN A 107 -7.44 -1.29 -2.80
C ASN A 107 -8.50 -0.66 -3.72
N GLY A 108 -8.13 -0.37 -4.97
CA GLY A 108 -9.00 0.28 -5.96
C GLY A 108 -9.15 1.80 -5.82
N HIS A 109 -8.67 2.41 -4.74
CA HIS A 109 -8.67 3.86 -4.57
C HIS A 109 -7.48 4.49 -5.30
N ARG A 110 -7.75 5.47 -6.17
CA ARG A 110 -6.72 6.28 -6.81
C ARG A 110 -6.11 7.23 -5.80
N VAL A 111 -4.81 7.14 -5.62
CA VAL A 111 -4.04 7.93 -4.65
C VAL A 111 -2.74 8.41 -5.29
N GLU A 112 -2.00 9.22 -4.58
CA GLU A 112 -0.61 9.53 -4.92
C GLU A 112 0.20 9.55 -3.62
N ALA A 113 1.19 8.65 -3.52
CA ALA A 113 2.06 8.58 -2.35
C ALA A 113 3.49 8.18 -2.74
N ASP A 114 4.45 8.70 -2.00
CA ASP A 114 5.84 8.29 -2.08
C ASP A 114 6.02 6.93 -1.38
N PRO A 115 6.62 5.91 -2.05
CA PRO A 115 6.85 4.61 -1.43
C PRO A 115 8.10 4.61 -0.52
N VAL A 116 8.22 5.59 0.37
CA VAL A 116 9.36 5.77 1.28
C VAL A 116 8.92 6.31 2.65
N GLY A 117 9.69 6.00 3.68
CA GLY A 117 9.49 6.55 5.02
C GLY A 117 8.20 6.09 5.69
N HIS A 118 7.41 7.03 6.18
CA HIS A 118 6.18 6.76 6.92
C HIS A 118 4.95 7.16 6.10
N VAL A 119 4.08 6.20 5.84
CA VAL A 119 2.83 6.41 5.08
C VAL A 119 1.65 6.07 5.97
N LEU A 120 0.83 7.06 6.29
CA LEU A 120 -0.40 6.89 7.04
C LEU A 120 -1.58 6.74 6.08
N LEU A 121 -2.32 5.64 6.24
CA LEU A 121 -3.55 5.37 5.52
C LEU A 121 -4.73 5.54 6.49
N VAL A 122 -5.63 6.46 6.17
CA VAL A 122 -6.84 6.72 6.95
C VAL A 122 -8.07 6.42 6.11
N SER A 123 -8.87 5.43 6.55
CA SER A 123 -10.20 5.21 5.99
C SER A 123 -11.20 6.06 6.78
N ASN A 124 -11.95 6.87 6.08
CA ASN A 124 -12.87 7.82 6.70
C ASN A 124 -14.16 7.98 5.87
N THR A 125 -15.22 8.47 6.51
CA THR A 125 -16.41 8.95 5.79
C THR A 125 -16.08 10.30 5.14
N ASP A 126 -16.43 10.50 3.87
CA ASP A 126 -16.23 11.77 3.16
C ASP A 126 -17.19 12.84 3.69
N LYS A 127 -16.76 13.56 4.72
CA LYS A 127 -17.54 14.67 5.34
C LYS A 127 -16.67 15.92 5.51
N PRO A 128 -17.26 17.12 5.45
CA PRO A 128 -16.55 18.35 5.81
C PRO A 128 -15.92 18.25 7.19
N GLY A 129 -14.69 18.73 7.34
CA GLY A 129 -13.97 18.76 8.60
C GLY A 129 -13.01 17.59 8.84
N VAL A 130 -13.15 16.45 8.14
CA VAL A 130 -12.29 15.26 8.35
C VAL A 130 -10.81 15.58 8.12
N VAL A 131 -10.47 16.27 7.04
CA VAL A 131 -9.08 16.67 6.74
C VAL A 131 -8.54 17.58 7.85
N GLY A 132 -9.37 18.50 8.35
CA GLY A 132 -9.01 19.37 9.48
C GLY A 132 -8.76 18.58 10.76
N ALA A 133 -9.61 17.59 11.07
CA ALA A 133 -9.43 16.70 12.23
C ALA A 133 -8.12 15.91 12.14
N ILE A 134 -7.86 15.28 10.97
CA ILE A 134 -6.59 14.55 10.74
C ILE A 134 -5.39 15.51 10.95
N GLY A 135 -5.43 16.70 10.33
CA GLY A 135 -4.35 17.69 10.45
C GLY A 135 -4.14 18.16 11.89
N ALA A 136 -5.21 18.38 12.64
CA ALA A 136 -5.13 18.79 14.06
C ALA A 136 -4.47 17.71 14.95
N VAL A 137 -4.87 16.45 14.79
CA VAL A 137 -4.25 15.33 15.51
C VAL A 137 -2.77 15.23 15.17
N LEU A 138 -2.42 15.24 13.87
CA LEU A 138 -1.01 15.16 13.47
C LEU A 138 -0.18 16.32 14.00
N ALA A 139 -0.74 17.55 14.04
CA ALA A 139 -0.07 18.72 14.61
C ALA A 139 0.16 18.57 16.12
N ASN A 140 -0.83 18.06 16.87
CA ASN A 140 -0.70 17.79 18.32
C ASN A 140 0.44 16.81 18.61
N HIS A 141 0.64 15.82 17.73
CA HIS A 141 1.70 14.81 17.81
C HIS A 141 2.98 15.22 17.07
N LYS A 142 3.10 16.47 16.63
CA LYS A 142 4.29 17.03 15.94
C LYS A 142 4.70 16.25 14.67
N ALA A 143 3.75 15.59 14.05
CA ALA A 143 3.94 14.90 12.78
C ALA A 143 3.61 15.85 11.63
N ASN A 144 4.63 16.19 10.83
CA ASN A 144 4.43 17.02 9.64
C ASN A 144 3.99 16.18 8.45
N ILE A 145 3.11 16.74 7.62
CA ILE A 145 2.60 16.12 6.38
C ILE A 145 3.47 16.59 5.21
N ALA A 146 4.18 15.66 4.58
CA ALA A 146 4.97 15.93 3.38
C ALA A 146 4.09 15.95 2.14
N THR A 147 3.24 14.93 1.97
CA THR A 147 2.25 14.85 0.89
C THR A 147 0.93 14.30 1.42
N MET A 148 -0.17 14.63 0.77
CA MET A 148 -1.50 14.14 1.10
C MET A 148 -2.30 13.91 -0.18
N SER A 149 -2.94 12.75 -0.26
CA SER A 149 -3.88 12.38 -1.31
C SER A 149 -5.17 11.88 -0.68
N LEU A 150 -6.31 12.32 -1.19
CA LEU A 150 -7.64 11.88 -0.75
C LEU A 150 -8.40 11.32 -1.94
N SER A 151 -8.84 10.08 -1.84
CA SER A 151 -9.61 9.37 -2.84
C SER A 151 -10.99 9.01 -2.30
N ARG A 152 -12.03 9.26 -3.08
CA ARG A 152 -13.41 8.87 -2.80
C ARG A 152 -14.08 8.31 -4.04
N ASN A 153 -14.97 7.35 -3.88
CA ASN A 153 -15.74 6.81 -4.98
C ASN A 153 -16.96 7.71 -5.27
N GLN A 154 -17.69 8.11 -4.23
CA GLN A 154 -18.83 9.03 -4.31
C GLN A 154 -18.83 9.98 -3.11
N VAL A 155 -19.54 11.10 -3.24
CA VAL A 155 -19.71 12.08 -2.15
C VAL A 155 -20.46 11.44 -0.98
N GLY A 156 -19.90 11.51 0.23
CA GLY A 156 -20.49 10.97 1.45
C GLY A 156 -20.17 9.49 1.72
N ASP A 157 -19.53 8.80 0.79
CA ASP A 157 -19.08 7.41 0.96
C ASP A 157 -17.77 7.31 1.76
N LEU A 158 -17.24 6.08 1.82
CA LEU A 158 -15.91 5.84 2.33
C LEU A 158 -14.87 6.48 1.43
N ALA A 159 -13.95 7.18 2.05
CA ALA A 159 -12.78 7.77 1.42
C ALA A 159 -11.51 7.14 2.00
N LEU A 160 -10.46 7.14 1.19
CA LEU A 160 -9.11 6.80 1.62
C LEU A 160 -8.24 8.06 1.56
N THR A 161 -7.74 8.47 2.70
CA THR A 161 -6.74 9.53 2.83
C THR A 161 -5.38 8.89 3.04
N VAL A 162 -4.41 9.22 2.19
CA VAL A 162 -3.03 8.72 2.25
C VAL A 162 -2.10 9.90 2.48
N LEU A 163 -1.25 9.81 3.50
CA LEU A 163 -0.33 10.87 3.88
C LEU A 163 1.09 10.32 4.00
N ASN A 164 2.06 10.98 3.36
CA ASN A 164 3.47 10.78 3.72
C ASN A 164 3.80 11.71 4.88
N LEU A 165 4.44 11.16 5.92
CA LEU A 165 4.80 11.87 7.14
C LEU A 165 6.33 11.94 7.28
N ASP A 166 6.83 13.06 7.82
CA ASP A 166 8.26 13.24 8.10
C ASP A 166 8.73 12.47 9.34
N ALA A 167 7.78 11.99 10.18
CA ALA A 167 8.08 11.32 11.43
C ALA A 167 7.18 10.10 11.65
N HIS A 168 7.66 9.16 12.44
CA HIS A 168 6.87 8.03 12.91
C HIS A 168 5.70 8.51 13.79
N LEU A 169 4.52 7.96 13.55
CA LEU A 169 3.32 8.24 14.36
C LEU A 169 3.17 7.16 15.42
N ASP A 170 3.11 7.55 16.67
CA ASP A 170 2.94 6.64 17.80
C ASP A 170 1.51 6.06 17.89
N GLN A 171 1.30 5.14 18.84
CA GLN A 171 0.00 4.52 19.03
C GLN A 171 -1.03 5.54 19.53
N SER A 172 -0.62 6.49 20.41
CA SER A 172 -1.54 7.48 20.99
C SER A 172 -2.15 8.39 19.94
N ALA A 173 -1.37 8.80 18.94
CA ALA A 173 -1.87 9.59 17.81
C ALA A 173 -2.87 8.80 16.95
N ARG A 174 -2.62 7.50 16.74
CA ARG A 174 -3.56 6.63 16.00
C ARG A 174 -4.85 6.43 16.78
N ASP A 175 -4.77 6.26 18.10
CA ASP A 175 -5.95 6.11 18.97
C ASP A 175 -6.76 7.42 19.00
N GLU A 176 -6.10 8.59 19.01
CA GLU A 176 -6.76 9.90 18.90
C GLU A 176 -7.46 10.06 17.55
N LEU A 177 -6.82 9.66 16.42
CA LEU A 177 -7.49 9.61 15.11
C LEU A 177 -8.75 8.75 15.15
N LEU A 178 -8.66 7.54 15.70
CA LEU A 178 -9.78 6.60 15.79
C LEU A 178 -10.89 7.05 16.77
N SER A 179 -10.64 8.02 17.62
CA SER A 179 -11.67 8.63 18.50
C SER A 179 -12.66 9.52 17.73
N HIS A 180 -12.34 9.91 16.50
CA HIS A 180 -13.25 10.69 15.66
C HIS A 180 -14.25 9.78 14.94
N ASP A 181 -15.54 10.04 15.10
CA ASP A 181 -16.65 9.24 14.54
C ASP A 181 -16.58 9.04 13.02
N THR A 182 -15.90 9.92 12.31
CA THR A 182 -15.76 9.86 10.87
C THR A 182 -14.55 9.06 10.40
N ILE A 183 -13.67 8.64 11.29
CA ILE A 183 -12.45 7.87 10.99
C ILE A 183 -12.65 6.41 11.40
N HIS A 184 -12.55 5.50 10.44
CA HIS A 184 -12.82 4.08 10.64
C HIS A 184 -11.56 3.25 10.83
N SER A 185 -10.46 3.65 10.21
CA SER A 185 -9.16 3.02 10.42
C SER A 185 -8.01 3.99 10.19
N ALA A 186 -6.91 3.78 10.91
CA ALA A 186 -5.66 4.51 10.76
C ALA A 186 -4.49 3.51 10.79
N LYS A 187 -3.90 3.23 9.63
CA LYS A 187 -2.78 2.29 9.49
C LYS A 187 -1.51 3.05 9.13
N LEU A 188 -0.48 2.95 9.97
CA LEU A 188 0.84 3.47 9.66
C LEU A 188 1.69 2.36 9.01
N VAL A 189 2.24 2.66 7.86
CA VAL A 189 3.19 1.83 7.11
C VAL A 189 4.57 2.46 7.21
N THR A 190 5.60 1.64 7.49
CA THR A 190 7.00 2.07 7.49
C THR A 190 7.77 1.30 6.41
N LEU A 191 8.48 2.02 5.53
CA LEU A 191 9.13 1.50 4.33
C LEU A 191 10.65 1.60 4.39
#